data_a8fdf4be9fce89d27107d03866b29600
#
_entry.id   a8fdf4be9fce89d27107d03866b29600
#
_cell.length_a   1.000
_cell.length_b   1.000
_cell.length_c   1.000
_cell.angle_alpha   90.00
_cell.angle_beta   90.00
_cell.angle_gamma   90.00
#
_symmetry.space_group_name_H-M   'P 1'
#
loop_
_entity.id
_entity.type
_entity.pdbx_description
1 polymer ?
#
loop_
_entity_poly.entity_id
_entity_poly.type
_entity_poly.pdbx_seq_one_letter_code
_entity_poly.pdbx_strand_id
1 'polypeptide(L)'
;MKSLTIQKIVFLFAFIVIANSSKSQQLPVLGVLNIKTSNVVYDNEQTGDLLRLEMEKLNKYEVLQREDAKVVLSKAGIKIDSCYNKETLIQVGKLMKADYMLSGYVSRFGEKIVIRLMLLNVNGGFAEKSNVMEYLNIQPELQTMLRISIMKLLGESVDDATLSSLTIKTFDSKTNNPGVGKLVLTGPRIGVVMVTGEEARRLSADESEGGYGIKRNIMTVFGYQKEVQYINEGNFQALFEFIPMVSGLDAGRFIPSFTFMNGFRDNKRGWEFALGPQIGITQTARGFYDAGDKWHLANEFDDPTIIKNPNTQFIYNIDKRGDASINYAFVFAAGKSIRSGSMNLPLNAYMTISKNSYRFGVTFGFNSKTRTTKENL
;
A
#
# COMPACT_ATOMS: atom_id res chain seq x y z
N MET A 1 50.01 17.39 -60.51
CA MET A 1 49.15 16.21 -60.77
C MET A 1 49.49 14.96 -59.89
N LYS A 2 50.58 14.92 -59.15
CA LYS A 2 50.92 13.74 -58.29
C LYS A 2 50.23 13.70 -56.90
N SER A 3 49.78 14.84 -56.40
CA SER A 3 49.15 14.95 -55.09
C SER A 3 47.71 14.40 -55.02
N LEU A 4 46.95 14.53 -56.12
CA LEU A 4 45.54 14.12 -56.17
C LEU A 4 45.34 12.62 -56.22
N THR A 5 46.36 11.90 -56.71
CA THR A 5 46.33 10.44 -56.83
C THR A 5 46.59 9.73 -55.46
N ILE A 6 47.47 10.32 -54.64
CA ILE A 6 47.79 9.78 -53.32
C ILE A 6 46.59 9.98 -52.39
N GLN A 7 45.90 11.10 -52.41
CA GLN A 7 44.66 11.31 -51.63
C GLN A 7 43.55 10.35 -51.97
N LYS A 8 43.32 10.03 -53.25
CA LYS A 8 42.35 9.03 -53.70
C LYS A 8 42.70 7.60 -53.24
N ILE A 9 43.97 7.25 -53.22
CA ILE A 9 44.45 5.92 -52.75
C ILE A 9 44.27 5.82 -51.23
N VAL A 10 44.56 6.87 -50.47
CA VAL A 10 44.37 6.88 -49.02
C VAL A 10 42.90 6.82 -48.68
N PHE A 11 42.01 7.50 -49.40
CA PHE A 11 40.54 7.39 -49.21
C PHE A 11 40.01 6.01 -49.58
N LEU A 12 40.53 5.37 -50.62
CA LEU A 12 40.13 4.01 -51.02
C LEU A 12 40.57 2.99 -49.95
N PHE A 13 41.78 3.13 -49.38
CA PHE A 13 42.28 2.28 -48.30
C PHE A 13 41.51 2.46 -46.99
N ALA A 14 41.13 3.70 -46.66
CA ALA A 14 40.28 4.00 -45.49
C ALA A 14 38.88 3.38 -45.64
N PHE A 15 38.31 3.36 -46.85
CA PHE A 15 37.02 2.73 -47.10
C PHE A 15 37.04 1.22 -47.01
N ILE A 16 38.16 0.55 -47.44
CA ILE A 16 38.35 -0.89 -47.32
C ILE A 16 38.56 -1.32 -45.88
N VAL A 17 39.20 -0.50 -45.02
CA VAL A 17 39.38 -0.79 -43.60
C VAL A 17 38.05 -0.68 -42.83
N ILE A 18 37.19 0.25 -43.18
CA ILE A 18 35.87 0.41 -42.56
C ILE A 18 34.92 -0.72 -42.99
N ALA A 19 35.00 -1.19 -44.22
CA ALA A 19 34.15 -2.29 -44.72
C ALA A 19 34.45 -3.66 -44.10
N ASN A 20 35.63 -3.87 -43.48
CA ASN A 20 35.97 -5.13 -42.83
C ASN A 20 35.62 -5.16 -41.31
N SER A 21 35.03 -4.11 -40.77
CA SER A 21 34.69 -4.05 -39.32
C SER A 21 33.28 -4.57 -39.01
N SER A 22 32.49 -4.94 -40.00
CA SER A 22 31.18 -5.54 -39.77
C SER A 22 31.27 -7.05 -39.60
N LYS A 23 32.02 -7.53 -38.59
CA LYS A 23 31.76 -8.88 -38.08
C LYS A 23 30.41 -8.81 -37.39
N SER A 24 29.38 -9.36 -38.05
CA SER A 24 28.15 -9.73 -37.34
C SER A 24 28.56 -10.59 -36.16
N GLN A 25 28.47 -10.05 -34.97
CA GLN A 25 28.79 -10.79 -33.76
C GLN A 25 27.66 -11.81 -33.59
N GLN A 26 27.92 -13.03 -33.96
CA GLN A 26 26.96 -14.12 -33.79
C GLN A 26 26.67 -14.25 -32.31
N LEU A 27 25.40 -14.18 -31.92
CA LEU A 27 25.01 -14.29 -30.53
C LEU A 27 25.40 -15.69 -30.01
N PRO A 28 25.86 -15.78 -28.75
CA PRO A 28 26.16 -17.08 -28.16
C PRO A 28 24.89 -17.91 -28.01
N VAL A 29 24.99 -19.20 -28.29
CA VAL A 29 23.86 -20.14 -28.28
C VAL A 29 23.55 -20.57 -26.85
N LEU A 30 22.29 -20.43 -26.44
CA LEU A 30 21.80 -20.79 -25.12
C LEU A 30 20.77 -21.91 -25.14
N GLY A 31 21.05 -22.97 -24.39
CA GLY A 31 20.08 -24.02 -24.12
C GLY A 31 19.35 -23.80 -22.78
N VAL A 32 18.03 -23.94 -22.82
CA VAL A 32 17.18 -23.94 -21.61
C VAL A 32 16.31 -25.19 -21.66
N LEU A 33 16.47 -26.07 -20.69
CA LEU A 33 15.63 -27.26 -20.52
C LEU A 33 14.51 -27.02 -19.53
N ASN A 34 13.93 -28.10 -18.97
CA ASN A 34 12.99 -28.01 -17.90
C ASN A 34 13.65 -27.46 -16.62
N ILE A 35 12.94 -26.66 -15.86
CA ILE A 35 13.41 -26.09 -14.58
C ILE A 35 12.71 -26.83 -13.45
N LYS A 36 13.47 -27.31 -12.47
CA LYS A 36 12.88 -28.03 -11.34
C LYS A 36 11.98 -27.10 -10.52
N THR A 37 10.72 -27.48 -10.35
CA THR A 37 9.73 -26.71 -9.58
C THR A 37 9.20 -27.50 -8.39
N SER A 38 8.76 -26.80 -7.33
CA SER A 38 8.11 -27.40 -6.17
C SER A 38 7.11 -26.44 -5.55
N ASN A 39 5.86 -26.87 -5.44
CA ASN A 39 4.76 -26.12 -4.80
C ASN A 39 4.49 -24.73 -5.41
N VAL A 40 4.73 -24.56 -6.71
CA VAL A 40 4.41 -23.34 -7.48
C VAL A 40 3.38 -23.66 -8.56
N VAL A 41 2.78 -22.61 -9.13
CA VAL A 41 1.66 -22.71 -10.07
C VAL A 41 2.05 -23.37 -11.40
N TYR A 42 3.30 -23.18 -11.86
CA TYR A 42 3.80 -23.75 -13.11
C TYR A 42 4.62 -25.01 -12.84
N ASP A 43 4.49 -25.99 -13.73
CA ASP A 43 5.29 -27.20 -13.71
C ASP A 43 6.73 -26.96 -14.24
N ASN A 44 7.54 -28.02 -14.26
CA ASN A 44 8.94 -27.97 -14.71
C ASN A 44 9.06 -27.52 -16.17
N GLU A 45 8.13 -27.95 -17.01
CA GLU A 45 8.09 -27.67 -18.43
C GLU A 45 7.70 -26.23 -18.69
N GLN A 46 6.57 -25.79 -18.12
CA GLN A 46 6.04 -24.44 -18.25
C GLN A 46 7.04 -23.39 -17.72
N THR A 47 7.72 -23.69 -16.61
CA THR A 47 8.76 -22.80 -16.07
C THR A 47 9.97 -22.68 -17.00
N GLY A 48 10.37 -23.78 -17.64
CA GLY A 48 11.41 -23.75 -18.67
C GLY A 48 11.03 -22.92 -19.89
N ASP A 49 9.76 -23.02 -20.33
CA ASP A 49 9.22 -22.23 -21.45
C ASP A 49 9.18 -20.73 -21.11
N LEU A 50 8.78 -20.38 -19.90
CA LEU A 50 8.80 -18.98 -19.44
C LEU A 50 10.22 -18.41 -19.40
N LEU A 51 11.21 -19.19 -18.95
CA LEU A 51 12.61 -18.75 -18.96
C LEU A 51 13.15 -18.55 -20.38
N ARG A 52 12.82 -19.45 -21.33
CA ARG A 52 13.17 -19.25 -22.74
C ARG A 52 12.60 -17.96 -23.28
N LEU A 53 11.29 -17.73 -23.07
CA LEU A 53 10.61 -16.53 -23.51
C LEU A 53 11.26 -15.25 -22.95
N GLU A 54 11.61 -15.24 -21.67
CA GLU A 54 12.23 -14.05 -21.06
C GLU A 54 13.68 -13.86 -21.54
N MET A 55 14.43 -14.94 -21.82
CA MET A 55 15.77 -14.85 -22.41
C MET A 55 15.73 -14.36 -23.86
N GLU A 56 14.76 -14.81 -24.68
CA GLU A 56 14.56 -14.33 -26.06
C GLU A 56 14.30 -12.83 -26.10
N LYS A 57 13.47 -12.30 -25.19
CA LYS A 57 13.18 -10.85 -25.09
C LYS A 57 14.42 -10.00 -24.85
N LEU A 58 15.47 -10.55 -24.26
CA LEU A 58 16.70 -9.79 -23.98
C LEU A 58 17.61 -9.65 -25.20
N ASN A 59 17.43 -10.45 -26.26
CA ASN A 59 18.22 -10.42 -27.49
C ASN A 59 19.75 -10.52 -27.28
N LYS A 60 20.20 -11.24 -26.23
CA LYS A 60 21.63 -11.39 -25.90
C LYS A 60 22.17 -12.78 -26.26
N TYR A 61 21.28 -13.71 -26.50
CA TYR A 61 21.57 -15.10 -26.83
C TYR A 61 20.69 -15.58 -27.99
N GLU A 62 21.19 -16.48 -28.76
CA GLU A 62 20.39 -17.31 -29.66
C GLU A 62 19.81 -18.46 -28.82
N VAL A 63 18.53 -18.40 -28.49
CA VAL A 63 17.88 -19.34 -27.56
C VAL A 63 17.41 -20.57 -28.36
N LEU A 64 17.89 -21.75 -28.01
CA LEU A 64 17.48 -23.00 -28.65
C LEU A 64 16.04 -23.36 -28.32
N GLN A 65 15.29 -23.72 -29.35
CA GLN A 65 13.90 -24.12 -29.20
C GLN A 65 13.83 -25.50 -28.52
N ARG A 66 12.79 -25.66 -27.71
CA ARG A 66 12.60 -26.88 -26.93
C ARG A 66 12.40 -28.11 -27.79
N GLU A 67 11.69 -27.98 -28.91
CA GLU A 67 11.42 -29.10 -29.80
C GLU A 67 12.70 -29.62 -30.45
N ASP A 68 13.64 -28.73 -30.79
CA ASP A 68 14.95 -29.14 -31.31
C ASP A 68 15.75 -29.88 -30.24
N ALA A 69 15.70 -29.40 -28.98
CA ALA A 69 16.31 -30.09 -27.85
C ALA A 69 15.74 -31.50 -27.65
N LYS A 70 14.40 -31.67 -27.72
CA LYS A 70 13.74 -32.97 -27.60
C LYS A 70 14.23 -33.95 -28.64
N VAL A 71 14.37 -33.54 -29.92
CA VAL A 71 14.86 -34.39 -31.01
C VAL A 71 16.30 -34.85 -30.75
N VAL A 72 17.17 -33.94 -30.34
CA VAL A 72 18.59 -34.28 -30.07
C VAL A 72 18.72 -35.24 -28.89
N LEU A 73 18.00 -34.96 -27.80
CA LEU A 73 18.04 -35.74 -26.56
C LEU A 73 17.42 -37.13 -26.73
N SER A 74 16.32 -37.25 -27.49
CA SER A 74 15.69 -38.55 -27.77
C SER A 74 16.61 -39.47 -28.56
N LYS A 75 17.36 -38.94 -29.54
CA LYS A 75 18.38 -39.69 -30.29
C LYS A 75 19.54 -40.17 -29.39
N ALA A 76 19.85 -39.41 -28.35
CA ALA A 76 20.90 -39.79 -27.39
C ALA A 76 20.37 -40.64 -26.21
N GLY A 77 19.09 -41.00 -26.19
CA GLY A 77 18.47 -41.78 -25.11
C GLY A 77 18.35 -41.02 -23.76
N ILE A 78 18.44 -39.69 -23.76
CA ILE A 78 18.42 -38.85 -22.57
C ILE A 78 17.02 -38.32 -22.38
N LYS A 79 16.46 -38.47 -21.18
CA LYS A 79 15.18 -37.87 -20.81
C LYS A 79 15.38 -36.43 -20.27
N ILE A 80 14.66 -35.47 -20.82
CA ILE A 80 14.74 -34.04 -20.41
C ILE A 80 14.54 -33.88 -18.91
N ASP A 81 13.58 -34.57 -18.30
CA ASP A 81 13.24 -34.48 -16.89
C ASP A 81 14.32 -35.03 -15.93
N SER A 82 15.38 -35.61 -16.42
CA SER A 82 16.52 -36.06 -15.62
C SER A 82 17.72 -35.10 -15.65
N CYS A 83 17.66 -34.01 -16.42
CA CYS A 83 18.78 -33.13 -16.72
C CYS A 83 18.87 -31.92 -15.76
N TYR A 84 19.00 -32.17 -14.47
CA TYR A 84 19.10 -31.08 -13.48
C TYR A 84 20.49 -30.92 -12.84
N ASN A 85 21.38 -31.91 -12.98
CA ASN A 85 22.73 -31.79 -12.44
C ASN A 85 23.69 -31.15 -13.47
N LYS A 86 24.78 -30.56 -12.97
CA LYS A 86 25.75 -29.81 -13.76
C LYS A 86 26.38 -30.67 -14.88
N GLU A 87 26.76 -31.89 -14.56
CA GLU A 87 27.46 -32.79 -15.50
C GLU A 87 26.56 -33.15 -16.67
N THR A 88 25.31 -33.56 -16.40
CA THR A 88 24.33 -33.88 -17.44
C THR A 88 24.01 -32.65 -18.29
N LEU A 89 23.89 -31.48 -17.71
CA LEU A 89 23.63 -30.23 -18.43
C LEU A 89 24.78 -29.87 -19.38
N ILE A 90 26.03 -30.07 -18.98
CA ILE A 90 27.18 -29.83 -19.83
C ILE A 90 27.21 -30.85 -20.99
N GLN A 91 26.92 -32.13 -20.71
CA GLN A 91 26.83 -33.16 -21.77
C GLN A 91 25.73 -32.83 -22.78
N VAL A 92 24.56 -32.48 -22.31
CA VAL A 92 23.44 -32.04 -23.14
C VAL A 92 23.79 -30.78 -23.95
N GLY A 93 24.41 -29.80 -23.33
CA GLY A 93 24.86 -28.59 -24.02
C GLY A 93 25.81 -28.87 -25.17
N LYS A 94 26.76 -29.79 -24.98
CA LYS A 94 27.66 -30.23 -26.06
C LYS A 94 26.90 -30.91 -27.19
N LEU A 95 25.95 -31.79 -26.88
CA LEU A 95 25.12 -32.46 -27.89
C LEU A 95 24.28 -31.46 -28.71
N MET A 96 23.77 -30.43 -28.05
CA MET A 96 22.96 -29.37 -28.66
C MET A 96 23.80 -28.26 -29.31
N LYS A 97 25.14 -28.34 -29.23
CA LYS A 97 26.08 -27.28 -29.65
C LYS A 97 25.78 -25.92 -29.04
N ALA A 98 25.32 -25.91 -27.79
CA ALA A 98 25.09 -24.68 -27.03
C ALA A 98 26.40 -24.20 -26.40
N ASP A 99 26.63 -22.89 -26.38
CA ASP A 99 27.73 -22.25 -25.65
C ASP A 99 27.43 -22.18 -24.14
N TYR A 100 26.15 -21.96 -23.81
CA TYR A 100 25.66 -21.85 -22.45
C TYR A 100 24.41 -22.70 -22.21
N MET A 101 24.26 -23.15 -20.96
CA MET A 101 23.04 -23.79 -20.46
C MET A 101 22.53 -23.02 -19.28
N LEU A 102 21.24 -22.59 -19.32
CA LEU A 102 20.54 -21.99 -18.17
C LEU A 102 19.78 -23.09 -17.43
N SER A 103 19.99 -23.18 -16.14
CA SER A 103 19.33 -24.11 -15.24
C SER A 103 19.02 -23.48 -13.90
N GLY A 104 18.21 -24.16 -13.11
CA GLY A 104 17.86 -23.67 -11.77
C GLY A 104 16.73 -24.44 -11.13
N TYR A 105 16.21 -23.86 -10.05
CA TYR A 105 14.97 -24.35 -9.44
C TYR A 105 14.11 -23.19 -8.96
N VAL A 106 12.81 -23.44 -8.89
CA VAL A 106 11.79 -22.55 -8.36
C VAL A 106 10.99 -23.30 -7.32
N SER A 107 11.02 -22.86 -6.06
CA SER A 107 10.34 -23.55 -4.96
C SER A 107 9.63 -22.60 -4.05
N ARG A 108 8.43 -22.97 -3.61
CA ARG A 108 7.70 -22.26 -2.57
C ARG A 108 8.00 -22.85 -1.21
N PHE A 109 8.40 -21.98 -0.28
CA PHE A 109 8.61 -22.28 1.14
C PHE A 109 7.70 -21.37 1.96
N GLY A 110 6.51 -21.87 2.32
CA GLY A 110 5.50 -21.07 3.02
C GLY A 110 5.08 -19.85 2.23
N GLU A 111 5.35 -18.66 2.77
CA GLU A 111 5.01 -17.36 2.17
C GLU A 111 6.09 -16.79 1.25
N LYS A 112 7.09 -17.58 0.90
CA LYS A 112 8.17 -17.20 0.01
C LYS A 112 8.27 -18.09 -1.21
N ILE A 113 8.64 -17.49 -2.34
CA ILE A 113 9.12 -18.20 -3.54
C ILE A 113 10.62 -17.94 -3.65
N VAL A 114 11.39 -19.01 -3.72
CA VAL A 114 12.86 -18.96 -3.93
C VAL A 114 13.14 -19.37 -5.35
N ILE A 115 13.83 -18.52 -6.09
CA ILE A 115 14.29 -18.76 -7.46
C ILE A 115 15.82 -18.77 -7.45
N ARG A 116 16.40 -19.89 -7.82
CA ARG A 116 17.83 -20.01 -8.08
C ARG A 116 18.04 -20.27 -9.56
N LEU A 117 18.86 -19.43 -10.19
CA LEU A 117 19.27 -19.59 -11.57
C LEU A 117 20.80 -19.72 -11.65
N MET A 118 21.26 -20.48 -12.63
CA MET A 118 22.66 -20.72 -12.90
C MET A 118 22.90 -20.78 -14.40
N LEU A 119 23.84 -19.97 -14.89
CA LEU A 119 24.31 -19.98 -16.25
C LEU A 119 25.61 -20.79 -16.32
N LEU A 120 25.59 -21.91 -17.03
CA LEU A 120 26.71 -22.80 -17.19
C LEU A 120 27.40 -22.53 -18.53
N ASN A 121 28.70 -22.34 -18.52
CA ASN A 121 29.54 -22.34 -19.71
C ASN A 121 29.85 -23.81 -20.12
N VAL A 122 29.34 -24.23 -21.26
CA VAL A 122 29.44 -25.63 -21.72
C VAL A 122 30.89 -26.01 -22.05
N ASN A 123 31.61 -25.11 -22.70
CA ASN A 123 33.00 -25.34 -23.09
C ASN A 123 33.97 -25.31 -21.91
N GLY A 124 33.74 -24.38 -20.98
CA GLY A 124 34.54 -24.26 -19.76
C GLY A 124 34.22 -25.28 -18.68
N GLY A 125 33.03 -25.88 -18.72
CA GLY A 125 32.59 -26.88 -17.76
C GLY A 125 32.35 -26.34 -16.37
N PHE A 126 32.06 -25.03 -16.20
CA PHE A 126 31.81 -24.38 -14.91
C PHE A 126 30.59 -23.47 -14.95
N ALA A 127 30.06 -23.13 -13.75
CA ALA A 127 29.03 -22.14 -13.62
C ALA A 127 29.66 -20.73 -13.73
N GLU A 128 29.32 -20.02 -14.80
CA GLU A 128 29.85 -18.68 -15.04
C GLU A 128 29.15 -17.64 -14.16
N LYS A 129 27.82 -17.76 -14.01
CA LYS A 129 27.00 -16.89 -13.16
C LYS A 129 25.98 -17.70 -12.39
N SER A 130 25.70 -17.32 -11.17
CA SER A 130 24.55 -17.83 -10.40
C SER A 130 24.00 -16.77 -9.49
N ASN A 131 22.69 -16.80 -9.28
CA ASN A 131 22.04 -15.98 -8.28
C ASN A 131 20.93 -16.75 -7.57
N VAL A 132 20.53 -16.23 -6.41
CA VAL A 132 19.38 -16.70 -5.63
C VAL A 132 18.57 -15.48 -5.25
N MET A 133 17.28 -15.51 -5.57
CA MET A 133 16.33 -14.45 -5.24
C MET A 133 15.19 -15.03 -4.41
N GLU A 134 14.78 -14.27 -3.40
CA GLU A 134 13.61 -14.58 -2.58
C GLU A 134 12.50 -13.57 -2.88
N TYR A 135 11.32 -14.07 -3.15
CA TYR A 135 10.14 -13.28 -3.48
C TYR A 135 8.98 -13.61 -2.54
N LEU A 136 8.02 -12.73 -2.48
CA LEU A 136 6.72 -12.99 -1.88
C LEU A 136 5.98 -14.08 -2.66
N ASN A 137 5.15 -14.88 -1.98
CA ASN A 137 4.34 -15.92 -2.61
C ASN A 137 3.16 -15.32 -3.40
N ILE A 138 3.45 -14.62 -4.48
CA ILE A 138 2.47 -14.04 -5.40
C ILE A 138 2.53 -14.87 -6.70
N GLN A 139 1.87 -16.02 -6.71
CA GLN A 139 1.92 -17.01 -7.80
C GLN A 139 1.64 -16.43 -9.21
N PRO A 140 0.66 -15.50 -9.40
CA PRO A 140 0.41 -14.90 -10.71
C PRO A 140 1.57 -14.06 -11.24
N GLU A 141 2.49 -13.62 -10.38
CA GLU A 141 3.65 -12.81 -10.78
C GLU A 141 4.93 -13.64 -11.01
N LEU A 142 4.81 -14.98 -11.06
CA LEU A 142 5.98 -15.84 -11.17
C LEU A 142 6.80 -15.56 -12.44
N GLN A 143 6.15 -15.23 -13.55
CA GLN A 143 6.85 -14.81 -14.78
C GLN A 143 7.66 -13.52 -14.57
N THR A 144 7.10 -12.52 -13.89
CA THR A 144 7.82 -11.28 -13.54
C THR A 144 9.02 -11.57 -12.63
N MET A 145 8.86 -12.48 -11.65
CA MET A 145 9.95 -12.90 -10.76
C MET A 145 11.07 -13.61 -11.52
N LEU A 146 10.72 -14.47 -12.48
CA LEU A 146 11.70 -15.14 -13.36
C LEU A 146 12.47 -14.13 -14.19
N ARG A 147 11.79 -13.15 -14.81
CA ARG A 147 12.42 -12.07 -15.57
C ARG A 147 13.40 -11.27 -14.70
N ILE A 148 13.00 -10.86 -13.50
CA ILE A 148 13.88 -10.14 -12.58
C ILE A 148 15.09 -10.97 -12.20
N SER A 149 14.89 -12.28 -11.92
CA SER A 149 15.98 -13.20 -11.58
C SER A 149 16.98 -13.35 -12.71
N ILE A 150 16.52 -13.41 -13.97
CA ILE A 150 17.37 -13.43 -15.17
C ILE A 150 18.14 -12.10 -15.29
N MET A 151 17.47 -10.97 -15.18
CA MET A 151 18.12 -9.65 -15.28
C MET A 151 19.23 -9.50 -14.23
N LYS A 152 18.96 -9.90 -12.99
CA LYS A 152 19.96 -9.90 -11.91
C LYS A 152 21.11 -10.90 -12.16
N LEU A 153 20.83 -12.09 -12.72
CA LEU A 153 21.84 -13.05 -13.11
C LEU A 153 22.79 -12.48 -14.17
N LEU A 154 22.24 -11.75 -15.13
CA LEU A 154 23.03 -11.17 -16.23
C LEU A 154 23.70 -9.85 -15.86
N GLY A 155 23.35 -9.22 -14.71
CA GLY A 155 23.88 -7.94 -14.26
C GLY A 155 23.13 -6.74 -14.87
N GLU A 156 21.90 -6.95 -15.34
CA GLU A 156 21.06 -5.88 -15.88
C GLU A 156 20.37 -5.08 -14.78
N SER A 157 20.03 -3.84 -15.10
CA SER A 157 19.24 -2.99 -14.21
C SER A 157 17.79 -3.46 -14.15
N VAL A 158 17.24 -3.50 -12.96
CA VAL A 158 15.83 -3.83 -12.71
C VAL A 158 15.16 -2.61 -12.11
N ASP A 159 13.92 -2.35 -12.53
CA ASP A 159 13.11 -1.31 -11.93
C ASP A 159 12.91 -1.55 -10.43
N ASP A 160 13.35 -0.59 -9.60
CA ASP A 160 13.32 -0.71 -8.13
C ASP A 160 11.89 -0.79 -7.58
N ALA A 161 10.90 -0.17 -8.24
CA ALA A 161 9.51 -0.25 -7.84
C ALA A 161 8.96 -1.66 -8.03
N THR A 162 9.22 -2.27 -9.18
CA THR A 162 8.82 -3.67 -9.48
C THR A 162 9.54 -4.64 -8.56
N LEU A 163 10.85 -4.50 -8.37
CA LEU A 163 11.61 -5.36 -7.46
C LEU A 163 11.09 -5.26 -6.03
N SER A 164 10.85 -4.05 -5.52
CA SER A 164 10.39 -3.85 -4.15
C SER A 164 8.96 -4.36 -3.91
N SER A 165 8.11 -4.37 -4.93
CA SER A 165 6.75 -4.92 -4.83
C SER A 165 6.72 -6.44 -4.70
N LEU A 166 7.78 -7.12 -5.14
CA LEU A 166 7.86 -8.59 -5.19
C LEU A 166 8.86 -9.18 -4.19
N THR A 167 9.76 -8.38 -3.60
CA THR A 167 10.76 -8.87 -2.64
C THR A 167 10.40 -8.48 -1.21
N ILE A 168 10.73 -9.38 -0.27
CA ILE A 168 10.59 -9.11 1.16
C ILE A 168 11.76 -8.23 1.59
N LYS A 169 11.51 -6.96 1.87
CA LYS A 169 12.45 -6.13 2.64
C LYS A 169 12.33 -6.54 4.10
N THR A 170 13.42 -6.92 4.72
CA THR A 170 13.47 -7.48 6.09
C THR A 170 12.81 -6.57 7.15
N PHE A 171 12.73 -5.28 6.89
CA PHE A 171 12.10 -4.30 7.77
C PHE A 171 10.58 -4.15 7.50
N ASP A 172 10.15 -4.14 6.23
CA ASP A 172 8.75 -3.98 5.85
C ASP A 172 7.92 -5.25 6.09
N SER A 173 8.54 -6.43 6.08
CA SER A 173 7.83 -7.70 6.24
C SER A 173 7.30 -7.93 7.66
N LYS A 174 7.86 -7.25 8.67
CA LYS A 174 7.38 -7.35 10.05
C LYS A 174 6.20 -6.43 10.36
N THR A 175 6.08 -5.32 9.62
CA THR A 175 5.09 -4.28 9.91
C THR A 175 4.04 -4.11 8.82
N ASN A 176 4.35 -4.51 7.58
CA ASN A 176 3.46 -4.31 6.43
C ASN A 176 3.61 -5.46 5.42
N ASN A 177 2.94 -6.58 5.67
CA ASN A 177 2.95 -7.74 4.79
C ASN A 177 2.09 -7.48 3.54
N PRO A 178 2.68 -7.38 2.32
CA PRO A 178 1.92 -7.11 1.10
C PRO A 178 1.06 -8.29 0.63
N GLY A 179 1.31 -9.52 1.12
CA GLY A 179 0.47 -10.69 0.87
C GLY A 179 -0.84 -10.69 1.66
N VAL A 180 -0.98 -9.80 2.64
CA VAL A 180 -2.20 -9.65 3.42
C VAL A 180 -3.07 -8.55 2.82
N GLY A 181 -4.31 -8.89 2.46
CA GLY A 181 -5.27 -7.93 1.93
C GLY A 181 -5.54 -6.81 2.93
N LYS A 182 -5.30 -5.56 2.54
CA LYS A 182 -5.55 -4.39 3.38
C LYS A 182 -7.00 -3.97 3.34
N LEU A 183 -7.59 -3.75 4.50
CA LEU A 183 -8.87 -3.08 4.61
C LEU A 183 -8.60 -1.57 4.76
N VAL A 184 -8.91 -0.78 3.74
CA VAL A 184 -8.77 0.68 3.76
C VAL A 184 -10.15 1.28 3.85
N LEU A 185 -10.39 2.09 4.88
CA LEU A 185 -11.68 2.72 5.14
C LEU A 185 -11.61 4.27 5.02
N THR A 186 -10.61 4.78 4.32
CA THR A 186 -10.54 6.20 3.98
C THR A 186 -11.76 6.62 3.17
N GLY A 187 -12.46 7.68 3.58
CA GLY A 187 -13.63 8.19 2.87
C GLY A 187 -14.59 8.98 3.74
N PRO A 188 -15.75 9.37 3.18
CA PRO A 188 -16.73 10.19 3.88
C PRO A 188 -17.36 9.46 5.08
N ARG A 189 -17.71 10.25 6.09
CA ARG A 189 -18.43 9.83 7.29
C ARG A 189 -19.62 10.74 7.50
N ILE A 190 -20.77 10.14 7.71
CA ILE A 190 -22.04 10.83 7.98
C ILE A 190 -22.66 10.19 9.20
N GLY A 191 -23.26 10.97 10.07
CA GLY A 191 -23.88 10.42 11.26
C GLY A 191 -24.61 11.42 12.10
N VAL A 192 -24.84 11.03 13.34
CA VAL A 192 -25.48 11.86 14.35
C VAL A 192 -24.66 11.82 15.63
N VAL A 193 -24.71 12.92 16.36
CA VAL A 193 -24.11 13.06 17.69
C VAL A 193 -25.10 13.63 18.68
N MET A 194 -25.21 13.00 19.83
CA MET A 194 -25.93 13.48 20.99
C MET A 194 -24.95 14.12 21.98
N VAL A 195 -25.25 15.29 22.45
CA VAL A 195 -24.45 16.05 23.43
C VAL A 195 -25.14 16.01 24.78
N THR A 196 -24.37 15.90 25.86
CA THR A 196 -24.88 15.91 27.24
C THR A 196 -24.11 16.90 28.11
N GLY A 197 -24.59 17.10 29.33
CA GLY A 197 -23.93 17.98 30.30
C GLY A 197 -24.10 19.48 30.00
N GLU A 198 -23.15 20.25 30.45
CA GLU A 198 -23.19 21.72 30.36
C GLU A 198 -23.15 22.20 28.89
N GLU A 199 -22.45 21.51 28.04
CA GLU A 199 -22.43 21.84 26.62
C GLU A 199 -23.83 21.72 25.99
N ALA A 200 -24.56 20.64 26.28
CA ALA A 200 -25.92 20.43 25.78
C ALA A 200 -26.83 21.58 26.24
N ARG A 201 -26.72 22.00 27.51
CA ARG A 201 -27.47 23.10 28.08
C ARG A 201 -27.23 24.40 27.31
N ARG A 202 -25.97 24.73 27.03
CA ARG A 202 -25.62 25.93 26.28
C ARG A 202 -25.98 25.86 24.80
N LEU A 203 -25.84 24.69 24.17
CA LEU A 203 -26.26 24.50 22.79
C LEU A 203 -27.78 24.60 22.61
N SER A 204 -28.57 24.19 23.62
CA SER A 204 -30.03 24.23 23.56
C SER A 204 -30.63 25.57 24.03
N ALA A 205 -29.88 26.40 24.74
CA ALA A 205 -30.31 27.71 25.15
C ALA A 205 -30.71 28.62 23.98
N ASP A 206 -31.63 29.54 24.21
CA ASP A 206 -32.07 30.45 23.16
C ASP A 206 -30.94 31.39 22.70
N GLU A 207 -31.04 31.82 21.45
CA GLU A 207 -30.03 32.70 20.86
C GLU A 207 -29.89 34.05 21.59
N SER A 208 -30.99 34.55 22.15
CA SER A 208 -31.01 35.76 22.99
C SER A 208 -30.17 35.63 24.25
N GLU A 209 -30.01 34.42 24.76
CA GLU A 209 -29.17 34.06 25.91
C GLU A 209 -27.77 33.63 25.54
N GLY A 210 -27.36 33.80 24.26
CA GLY A 210 -26.08 33.39 23.74
C GLY A 210 -25.97 31.90 23.39
N GLY A 211 -27.08 31.17 23.42
CA GLY A 211 -27.15 29.79 23.02
C GLY A 211 -27.18 29.60 21.51
N TYR A 212 -27.20 28.34 21.07
CA TYR A 212 -27.25 27.96 19.64
C TYR A 212 -28.66 27.57 19.16
N GLY A 213 -29.64 27.48 20.08
CA GLY A 213 -31.02 27.11 19.74
C GLY A 213 -31.24 25.67 19.29
N ILE A 214 -30.32 24.76 19.62
CA ILE A 214 -30.36 23.33 19.19
C ILE A 214 -31.25 22.54 20.18
N LYS A 215 -32.54 22.57 19.98
CA LYS A 215 -33.55 22.07 20.93
C LYS A 215 -33.47 20.60 21.31
N ARG A 216 -32.87 19.73 20.47
CA ARG A 216 -32.88 18.27 20.68
C ARG A 216 -31.57 17.67 21.19
N ASN A 217 -30.57 18.48 21.46
CA ASN A 217 -29.21 18.02 21.86
C ASN A 217 -28.62 16.96 20.92
N ILE A 218 -29.19 16.78 19.72
CA ILE A 218 -28.76 15.86 18.67
C ILE A 218 -28.48 16.70 17.43
N MET A 219 -27.32 16.47 16.83
CA MET A 219 -26.87 17.16 15.62
C MET A 219 -26.41 16.14 14.58
N THR A 220 -26.58 16.48 13.32
CA THR A 220 -25.93 15.75 12.25
C THR A 220 -24.43 16.04 12.21
N VAL A 221 -23.64 15.06 11.83
CA VAL A 221 -22.19 15.19 11.63
C VAL A 221 -21.82 14.73 10.22
N PHE A 222 -20.93 15.52 9.63
CA PHE A 222 -20.33 15.23 8.32
C PHE A 222 -18.82 15.30 8.47
N GLY A 223 -18.10 14.34 7.93
CA GLY A 223 -16.66 14.30 8.03
C GLY A 223 -16.00 13.47 6.93
N TYR A 224 -14.71 13.46 7.00
CA TYR A 224 -13.89 12.62 6.12
C TYR A 224 -12.79 11.93 6.95
N GLN A 225 -12.72 10.62 6.89
CA GLN A 225 -11.68 9.84 7.56
C GLN A 225 -10.57 9.54 6.58
N LYS A 226 -9.34 9.91 6.92
CA LYS A 226 -8.13 9.51 6.23
C LYS A 226 -7.33 8.58 7.12
N GLU A 227 -6.94 7.43 6.61
CA GLU A 227 -6.18 6.41 7.32
C GLU A 227 -4.75 6.32 6.82
N VAL A 228 -3.82 6.13 7.74
CA VAL A 228 -2.42 5.79 7.47
C VAL A 228 -2.06 4.56 8.28
N GLN A 229 -1.96 3.42 7.62
CA GLN A 229 -1.63 2.15 8.24
C GLN A 229 -0.12 2.06 8.46
N TYR A 230 0.31 1.71 9.67
CA TYR A 230 1.71 1.52 10.03
C TYR A 230 2.04 0.07 10.44
N ILE A 231 1.05 -0.74 10.81
CA ILE A 231 1.16 -2.19 10.95
C ILE A 231 0.06 -2.87 10.15
N ASN A 232 0.41 -3.88 9.36
CA ASN A 232 -0.54 -4.72 8.65
C ASN A 232 0.04 -6.14 8.57
N GLU A 233 -0.26 -6.97 9.58
CA GLU A 233 0.30 -8.31 9.72
C GLU A 233 -0.81 -9.32 10.05
N GLY A 234 -0.94 -10.36 9.24
CA GLY A 234 -1.99 -11.35 9.39
C GLY A 234 -3.38 -10.73 9.35
N ASN A 235 -4.15 -10.88 10.42
CA ASN A 235 -5.49 -10.30 10.54
C ASN A 235 -5.48 -8.95 11.29
N PHE A 236 -4.34 -8.47 11.74
CA PHE A 236 -4.21 -7.28 12.57
C PHE A 236 -3.70 -6.08 11.77
N GLN A 237 -4.35 -4.95 11.96
CA GLN A 237 -3.90 -3.65 11.47
C GLN A 237 -3.80 -2.65 12.61
N ALA A 238 -2.74 -1.86 12.63
CA ALA A 238 -2.66 -0.64 13.41
C ALA A 238 -2.50 0.57 12.48
N LEU A 239 -3.23 1.64 12.77
CA LEU A 239 -3.37 2.78 11.86
C LEU A 239 -3.58 4.09 12.62
N PHE A 240 -3.17 5.17 11.98
CA PHE A 240 -3.56 6.52 12.40
C PHE A 240 -4.76 6.98 11.58
N GLU A 241 -5.70 7.62 12.25
CA GLU A 241 -6.91 8.19 11.66
C GLU A 241 -6.92 9.71 11.85
N PHE A 242 -7.15 10.41 10.76
CA PHE A 242 -7.28 11.86 10.70
C PHE A 242 -8.70 12.17 10.24
N ILE A 243 -9.53 12.77 11.13
CA ILE A 243 -10.96 12.93 10.88
C ILE A 243 -11.38 14.39 11.10
N PRO A 244 -11.30 15.27 10.09
CA PRO A 244 -12.01 16.53 10.07
C PRO A 244 -13.52 16.28 10.02
N MET A 245 -14.28 16.98 10.88
CA MET A 245 -15.74 16.86 10.97
C MET A 245 -16.39 18.23 11.20
N VAL A 246 -17.62 18.34 10.74
CA VAL A 246 -18.51 19.49 11.02
C VAL A 246 -19.81 18.96 11.58
N SER A 247 -20.28 19.57 12.65
CA SER A 247 -21.55 19.25 13.32
C SER A 247 -22.52 20.42 13.24
N GLY A 248 -23.83 20.13 13.35
CA GLY A 248 -24.87 21.16 13.54
C GLY A 248 -25.38 21.82 12.26
N LEU A 249 -25.01 21.35 11.08
CA LEU A 249 -25.47 21.92 9.80
C LEU A 249 -27.00 21.82 9.63
N ASP A 250 -27.62 20.79 10.20
CA ASP A 250 -29.08 20.61 10.26
C ASP A 250 -29.80 21.69 11.10
N ALA A 251 -29.08 22.29 12.04
CA ALA A 251 -29.56 23.42 12.84
C ALA A 251 -29.04 24.79 12.33
N GLY A 252 -28.45 24.84 11.12
CA GLY A 252 -27.84 26.06 10.58
C GLY A 252 -26.57 26.48 11.30
N ARG A 253 -25.90 25.56 11.97
CA ARG A 253 -24.68 25.83 12.77
C ARG A 253 -23.49 25.15 12.15
N PHE A 254 -22.33 25.80 12.23
CA PHE A 254 -21.06 25.28 11.76
C PHE A 254 -20.12 25.09 12.95
N ILE A 255 -20.01 23.87 13.44
CA ILE A 255 -19.19 23.49 14.60
C ILE A 255 -18.09 22.53 14.10
N PRO A 256 -16.93 23.05 13.70
CA PRO A 256 -15.84 22.23 13.18
C PRO A 256 -15.08 21.54 14.30
N SER A 257 -14.60 20.33 14.00
CA SER A 257 -13.70 19.58 14.87
C SER A 257 -12.72 18.77 14.04
N PHE A 258 -11.59 18.45 14.64
CA PHE A 258 -10.57 17.58 14.06
C PHE A 258 -10.16 16.54 15.11
N THR A 259 -10.24 15.27 14.71
CA THR A 259 -9.88 14.14 15.57
C THR A 259 -8.66 13.43 14.99
N PHE A 260 -7.69 13.14 15.86
CA PHE A 260 -6.56 12.28 15.56
C PHE A 260 -6.65 11.05 16.46
N MET A 261 -6.72 9.85 15.85
CA MET A 261 -6.84 8.61 16.61
C MET A 261 -5.76 7.61 16.21
N ASN A 262 -5.40 6.76 17.16
CA ASN A 262 -4.70 5.53 16.94
C ASN A 262 -5.73 4.40 16.93
N GLY A 263 -5.81 3.67 15.82
CA GLY A 263 -6.80 2.62 15.61
C GLY A 263 -6.15 1.24 15.49
N PHE A 264 -6.90 0.24 15.94
CA PHE A 264 -6.59 -1.17 15.83
C PHE A 264 -7.76 -1.87 15.15
N ARG A 265 -7.47 -2.70 14.14
CA ARG A 265 -8.50 -3.35 13.34
C ARG A 265 -8.20 -4.83 13.11
N ASP A 266 -9.24 -5.67 13.25
CA ASP A 266 -9.24 -7.04 12.73
C ASP A 266 -9.59 -7.01 11.24
N ASN A 267 -8.60 -7.25 10.40
CA ASN A 267 -8.71 -7.18 8.95
C ASN A 267 -9.66 -8.25 8.36
N LYS A 268 -9.83 -9.39 9.05
CA LYS A 268 -10.69 -10.49 8.63
C LYS A 268 -12.16 -10.26 8.99
N ARG A 269 -12.41 -9.85 10.24
CA ARG A 269 -13.76 -9.70 10.78
C ARG A 269 -14.31 -8.28 10.65
N GLY A 270 -13.43 -7.29 10.39
CA GLY A 270 -13.78 -5.88 10.22
C GLY A 270 -14.08 -5.14 11.51
N TRP A 271 -13.82 -5.71 12.69
CA TRP A 271 -13.92 -5.00 13.96
C TRP A 271 -12.78 -4.01 14.10
N GLU A 272 -13.10 -2.82 14.62
CA GLU A 272 -12.11 -1.78 14.88
C GLU A 272 -12.37 -1.10 16.21
N PHE A 273 -11.28 -0.64 16.81
CA PHE A 273 -11.27 0.19 18.01
C PHE A 273 -10.23 1.28 17.81
N ALA A 274 -10.59 2.52 18.16
CA ALA A 274 -9.70 3.66 18.03
C ALA A 274 -9.85 4.61 19.21
N LEU A 275 -8.79 5.33 19.54
CA LEU A 275 -8.79 6.32 20.59
C LEU A 275 -7.81 7.45 20.28
N GLY A 276 -8.11 8.64 20.77
CA GLY A 276 -7.21 9.78 20.60
C GLY A 276 -7.83 11.15 20.90
N PRO A 277 -7.02 12.21 20.79
CA PRO A 277 -7.45 13.57 21.05
C PRO A 277 -8.33 14.12 19.92
N GLN A 278 -9.22 15.03 20.32
CA GLN A 278 -10.03 15.86 19.44
C GLN A 278 -9.84 17.33 19.80
N ILE A 279 -9.75 18.17 18.81
CA ILE A 279 -9.86 19.62 18.94
C ILE A 279 -11.11 20.09 18.21
N GLY A 280 -11.84 21.03 18.82
CA GLY A 280 -13.01 21.67 18.23
C GLY A 280 -12.93 23.19 18.39
N ILE A 281 -13.65 23.91 17.55
CA ILE A 281 -13.75 25.36 17.64
C ILE A 281 -15.20 25.72 17.94
N THR A 282 -15.41 26.46 19.04
CA THR A 282 -16.70 27.02 19.40
C THR A 282 -16.49 28.43 19.91
N GLN A 283 -17.56 29.22 19.99
CA GLN A 283 -17.50 30.50 20.63
C GLN A 283 -17.73 30.35 22.13
N THR A 284 -16.92 31.02 22.95
CA THR A 284 -17.03 31.02 24.43
C THR A 284 -16.96 32.42 24.96
N ALA A 285 -17.71 32.69 26.04
CA ALA A 285 -17.65 33.94 26.78
C ALA A 285 -17.42 33.67 28.26
N ARG A 286 -16.83 34.65 28.94
CA ARG A 286 -16.77 34.69 30.40
C ARG A 286 -18.11 35.16 30.98
N GLY A 287 -18.67 34.41 31.90
CA GLY A 287 -19.96 34.71 32.49
C GLY A 287 -20.19 33.97 33.80
N PHE A 288 -21.42 34.02 34.30
CA PHE A 288 -21.83 33.40 35.55
C PHE A 288 -23.29 32.93 35.47
N TYR A 289 -23.66 32.05 36.37
CA TYR A 289 -25.04 31.64 36.58
C TYR A 289 -25.64 32.40 37.74
N ASP A 290 -26.85 32.98 37.56
CA ASP A 290 -27.62 33.64 38.61
C ASP A 290 -28.27 32.64 39.59
N ALA A 291 -29.03 33.14 40.56
CA ALA A 291 -29.72 32.29 41.54
C ALA A 291 -30.83 31.42 40.92
N GLY A 292 -31.32 31.79 39.74
CA GLY A 292 -32.29 31.03 38.94
C GLY A 292 -31.64 30.08 37.94
N ASP A 293 -30.31 29.91 38.01
CA ASP A 293 -29.54 29.05 37.13
C ASP A 293 -29.54 29.51 35.65
N LYS A 294 -29.76 30.83 35.44
CA LYS A 294 -29.70 31.46 34.12
C LYS A 294 -28.31 32.02 33.87
N TRP A 295 -27.82 31.82 32.62
CA TRP A 295 -26.49 32.29 32.20
C TRP A 295 -26.48 33.77 31.83
N HIS A 296 -25.53 34.51 32.38
CA HIS A 296 -25.26 35.92 32.12
C HIS A 296 -23.80 36.15 31.74
N LEU A 297 -23.54 37.18 30.92
CA LEU A 297 -22.18 37.60 30.62
C LEU A 297 -21.53 38.30 31.81
N ALA A 298 -20.20 38.25 31.90
CA ALA A 298 -19.47 38.87 32.99
C ALA A 298 -19.71 40.40 33.11
N ASN A 299 -19.96 41.09 32.01
CA ASN A 299 -20.28 42.53 31.97
C ASN A 299 -21.71 42.85 32.43
N GLU A 300 -22.60 41.86 32.56
CA GLU A 300 -23.96 41.99 33.08
C GLU A 300 -23.99 41.85 34.61
N PHE A 301 -22.83 41.63 35.27
CA PHE A 301 -22.77 41.34 36.70
C PHE A 301 -23.34 42.50 37.57
N ASP A 302 -23.16 43.74 37.16
CA ASP A 302 -23.60 44.89 37.90
C ASP A 302 -25.08 45.28 37.69
N ASP A 303 -25.81 44.54 36.85
CA ASP A 303 -27.24 44.74 36.62
C ASP A 303 -28.01 44.39 37.89
N PRO A 304 -28.76 45.36 38.45
CA PRO A 304 -29.53 45.20 39.71
C PRO A 304 -30.73 44.27 39.54
N THR A 305 -31.15 43.97 38.33
CA THR A 305 -32.29 43.08 38.06
C THR A 305 -31.93 41.61 38.18
N ILE A 306 -30.60 41.28 38.15
CA ILE A 306 -30.08 39.91 38.22
C ILE A 306 -29.89 39.51 39.68
N ILE A 307 -30.63 38.51 40.13
CA ILE A 307 -30.49 37.94 41.48
C ILE A 307 -29.25 37.05 41.53
N LYS A 308 -28.19 37.56 42.16
CA LYS A 308 -26.89 36.86 42.21
C LYS A 308 -26.91 35.71 43.21
N ASN A 309 -26.25 34.61 42.88
CA ASN A 309 -25.97 33.56 43.86
C ASN A 309 -24.83 34.04 44.77
N PRO A 310 -24.93 33.87 46.12
CA PRO A 310 -23.86 34.26 47.05
C PRO A 310 -22.49 33.69 46.70
N ASN A 311 -22.45 32.51 46.05
CA ASN A 311 -21.24 31.82 45.63
C ASN A 311 -20.98 31.91 44.11
N THR A 312 -21.42 32.98 43.45
CA THR A 312 -21.26 33.18 42.02
C THR A 312 -19.79 33.09 41.63
N GLN A 313 -19.48 32.17 40.71
CA GLN A 313 -18.16 32.01 40.09
C GLN A 313 -18.22 32.41 38.62
N PHE A 314 -17.22 33.16 38.18
CA PHE A 314 -17.04 33.44 36.76
C PHE A 314 -16.34 32.26 36.07
N ILE A 315 -17.02 31.74 35.08
CA ILE A 315 -16.48 30.63 34.26
C ILE A 315 -16.51 31.02 32.78
N TYR A 316 -15.71 30.33 31.96
CA TYR A 316 -15.86 30.37 30.51
C TYR A 316 -16.80 29.26 30.07
N ASN A 317 -17.79 29.62 29.27
CA ASN A 317 -18.77 28.68 28.76
C ASN A 317 -19.12 28.98 27.30
N ILE A 318 -19.76 28.03 26.63
CA ILE A 318 -20.21 28.20 25.25
C ILE A 318 -21.23 29.33 25.19
N ASP A 319 -20.91 30.33 24.37
CA ASP A 319 -21.78 31.46 24.11
C ASP A 319 -21.45 32.08 22.75
N LYS A 320 -22.43 32.16 21.85
CA LYS A 320 -22.23 32.70 20.48
C LYS A 320 -21.90 34.20 20.48
N ARG A 321 -22.07 34.91 21.57
CA ARG A 321 -21.71 36.36 21.76
C ARG A 321 -20.22 36.52 22.10
N GLY A 322 -19.53 35.43 22.43
CA GLY A 322 -18.12 35.43 22.80
C GLY A 322 -17.16 35.23 21.65
N ASP A 323 -15.89 35.02 21.98
CA ASP A 323 -14.81 34.85 21.04
C ASP A 323 -14.63 33.39 20.65
N ALA A 324 -14.05 33.14 19.43
CA ALA A 324 -13.69 31.80 18.99
C ALA A 324 -12.64 31.19 19.92
N SER A 325 -12.89 30.00 20.40
CA SER A 325 -12.06 29.28 21.37
C SER A 325 -11.87 27.84 20.97
N ILE A 326 -10.69 27.30 21.29
CA ILE A 326 -10.34 25.89 21.02
C ILE A 326 -10.77 25.06 22.23
N ASN A 327 -11.55 24.03 21.96
CA ASN A 327 -11.97 23.04 22.94
C ASN A 327 -11.20 21.73 22.71
N TYR A 328 -10.76 21.12 23.80
CA TYR A 328 -10.04 19.83 23.79
C TYR A 328 -10.95 18.75 24.35
N ALA A 329 -10.89 17.60 23.73
CA ALA A 329 -11.61 16.41 24.14
C ALA A 329 -10.80 15.16 23.84
N PHE A 330 -11.24 14.02 24.38
CA PHE A 330 -10.67 12.71 24.06
C PHE A 330 -11.77 11.80 23.53
N VAL A 331 -11.48 11.08 22.45
CA VAL A 331 -12.43 10.21 21.75
C VAL A 331 -12.07 8.76 21.95
N PHE A 332 -13.08 7.93 22.22
CA PHE A 332 -13.06 6.49 22.14
C PHE A 332 -14.06 6.07 21.07
N ALA A 333 -13.63 5.26 20.14
CA ALA A 333 -14.46 4.75 19.05
C ALA A 333 -14.36 3.24 18.94
N ALA A 334 -15.48 2.61 18.63
CA ALA A 334 -15.54 1.20 18.28
C ALA A 334 -16.45 1.03 17.06
N GLY A 335 -16.09 0.15 16.16
CA GLY A 335 -16.83 -0.03 14.92
C GLY A 335 -16.71 -1.38 14.30
N LYS A 336 -17.49 -1.55 13.24
CA LYS A 336 -17.44 -2.75 12.39
C LYS A 336 -17.63 -2.37 10.94
N SER A 337 -16.75 -2.87 10.09
CA SER A 337 -16.86 -2.72 8.66
C SER A 337 -17.55 -3.94 8.04
N ILE A 338 -18.60 -3.67 7.27
CA ILE A 338 -19.35 -4.67 6.52
C ILE A 338 -18.85 -4.63 5.06
N ARG A 339 -18.42 -5.75 4.52
CA ARG A 339 -17.99 -5.87 3.13
C ARG A 339 -19.18 -6.23 2.25
N SER A 340 -19.44 -5.42 1.24
CA SER A 340 -20.51 -5.66 0.26
C SER A 340 -19.94 -5.46 -1.16
N GLY A 341 -19.65 -6.56 -1.85
CA GLY A 341 -19.05 -6.52 -3.19
C GLY A 341 -17.73 -5.76 -3.23
N SER A 342 -17.68 -4.69 -4.02
CA SER A 342 -16.52 -3.78 -4.14
C SER A 342 -16.51 -2.66 -3.10
N MET A 343 -17.47 -2.60 -2.19
CA MET A 343 -17.61 -1.54 -1.19
C MET A 343 -17.36 -2.07 0.22
N ASN A 344 -16.84 -1.20 1.07
CA ASN A 344 -16.77 -1.38 2.50
C ASN A 344 -17.69 -0.33 3.15
N LEU A 345 -18.52 -0.76 4.09
CA LEU A 345 -19.47 0.05 4.82
C LEU A 345 -19.07 0.08 6.30
N PRO A 346 -18.21 1.01 6.74
CA PRO A 346 -17.88 1.17 8.16
C PRO A 346 -19.05 1.77 8.93
N LEU A 347 -19.36 1.18 10.06
CA LEU A 347 -20.31 1.66 11.06
C LEU A 347 -19.56 1.82 12.38
N ASN A 348 -19.48 3.04 12.90
CA ASN A 348 -18.71 3.38 14.09
C ASN A 348 -19.59 4.07 15.11
N ALA A 349 -19.49 3.62 16.36
CA ALA A 349 -19.98 4.34 17.53
C ALA A 349 -18.81 4.98 18.25
N TYR A 350 -18.96 6.20 18.74
CA TYR A 350 -17.92 6.89 19.47
C TYR A 350 -18.45 7.68 20.67
N MET A 351 -17.60 7.83 21.66
CA MET A 351 -17.81 8.68 22.82
C MET A 351 -16.68 9.70 22.88
N THR A 352 -17.06 10.96 23.04
CA THR A 352 -16.12 12.06 23.27
C THR A 352 -16.27 12.56 24.69
N ILE A 353 -15.15 12.68 25.41
CA ILE A 353 -15.08 13.19 26.78
C ILE A 353 -14.41 14.55 26.74
N SER A 354 -15.09 15.59 27.22
CA SER A 354 -14.57 16.92 27.43
C SER A 354 -14.72 17.34 28.92
N LYS A 355 -14.25 18.51 29.27
CA LYS A 355 -14.18 18.96 30.68
C LYS A 355 -15.51 18.83 31.46
N ASN A 356 -16.63 19.19 30.82
CA ASN A 356 -17.94 19.27 31.48
C ASN A 356 -19.06 18.61 30.67
N SER A 357 -18.72 17.77 29.68
CA SER A 357 -19.71 17.17 28.79
C SER A 357 -19.23 15.89 28.16
N TYR A 358 -20.19 15.07 27.75
CA TYR A 358 -19.97 13.87 26.95
C TYR A 358 -20.76 14.02 25.65
N ARG A 359 -20.17 13.51 24.58
CA ARG A 359 -20.83 13.35 23.28
C ARG A 359 -20.86 11.89 22.89
N PHE A 360 -21.99 11.40 22.44
CA PHE A 360 -22.17 10.04 21.94
C PHE A 360 -22.61 10.13 20.49
N GLY A 361 -21.85 9.51 19.59
CA GLY A 361 -22.17 9.60 18.17
C GLY A 361 -22.12 8.24 17.50
N VAL A 362 -22.83 8.15 16.39
CA VAL A 362 -22.79 7.03 15.45
C VAL A 362 -22.55 7.59 14.07
N THR A 363 -21.57 7.03 13.37
CA THR A 363 -21.27 7.39 11.98
C THR A 363 -21.25 6.14 11.12
N PHE A 364 -21.66 6.33 9.88
CA PHE A 364 -21.47 5.35 8.83
C PHE A 364 -20.71 6.00 7.67
N GLY A 365 -20.07 5.19 6.87
CA GLY A 365 -19.37 5.63 5.70
C GLY A 365 -19.46 4.61 4.57
N PHE A 366 -18.95 4.98 3.43
CA PHE A 366 -18.81 4.09 2.29
C PHE A 366 -17.46 4.35 1.62
N ASN A 367 -16.80 3.26 1.24
CA ASN A 367 -15.48 3.31 0.64
C ASN A 367 -15.46 2.29 -0.48
N SER A 368 -15.09 2.70 -1.69
CA SER A 368 -14.79 1.73 -2.73
C SER A 368 -13.48 1.05 -2.40
N LYS A 369 -13.39 -0.28 -2.57
CA LYS A 369 -12.09 -0.93 -2.63
C LYS A 369 -11.27 -0.24 -3.70
N THR A 370 -10.13 0.32 -3.35
CA THR A 370 -9.15 0.67 -4.35
C THR A 370 -8.83 -0.64 -5.06
N ARG A 371 -9.26 -0.81 -6.32
CA ARG A 371 -8.78 -1.89 -7.17
C ARG A 371 -7.26 -1.73 -7.20
N THR A 372 -6.54 -2.55 -6.48
CA THR A 372 -5.18 -2.86 -6.89
C THR A 372 -5.34 -3.37 -8.32
N THR A 373 -4.67 -2.76 -9.26
CA THR A 373 -4.73 -2.95 -10.72
C THR A 373 -4.31 -4.38 -11.15
N LYS A 374 -4.75 -5.43 -10.45
CA LYS A 374 -4.34 -6.82 -10.61
C LYS A 374 -5.49 -7.82 -10.69
N GLU A 375 -6.73 -7.36 -10.94
CA GLU A 375 -7.84 -8.29 -11.25
C GLU A 375 -8.22 -8.31 -12.73
N ASN A 376 -7.41 -7.72 -13.62
CA ASN A 376 -7.59 -7.86 -15.06
C ASN A 376 -6.24 -8.18 -15.70
N LEU A 377 -5.90 -9.45 -15.76
CA LEU A 377 -5.15 -10.08 -16.87
C LEU A 377 -5.28 -11.59 -16.70
#